data_1a82046e88f61a3cd57cf68e4b142934
#
_entry.id   1a82046e88f61a3cd57cf68e4b142934
#
_cell.length_a   1.000
_cell.length_b   1.000
_cell.length_c   1.000
_cell.angle_alpha   90.00
_cell.angle_beta   90.00
_cell.angle_gamma   90.00
#
_symmetry.space_group_name_H-M   'P 1'
#
loop_
_entity.id
_entity.type
_entity.pdbx_description
1 polymer ?
#
loop_
_entity_poly.entity_id
_entity_poly.type
_entity_poly.pdbx_seq_one_letter_code
_entity_poly.pdbx_strand_id
1 'polypeptide(L)'
;YSTFKIYSGLFALEENIISPEADTLPWDGTSAAFPVWEQEQTLTSAMKNSVNWYFQRLDEQMGLSALYQYYSRISYGNCDLSGGIEGYWADSSLKISAAEQVSLLAGLLQNQWDFQKKNLEAVKNAMFLSDTPYGKLYGKTGTGAEKGDGVGWFVGFLEQGDEIYCFTANLLGKDARGETAYQITLDVLSSLL
;
A
#
# COMPACT_ATOMS: atom_id res chain seq x y z
N TYR A 1 0.65 8.82 0.82
CA TYR A 1 1.77 8.28 0.03
C TYR A 1 1.53 6.81 -0.32
N SER A 2 2.53 6.09 -0.88
CA SER A 2 2.38 4.78 -1.51
C SER A 2 1.81 3.64 -0.64
N THR A 3 1.57 3.83 0.65
CA THR A 3 0.85 2.86 1.49
C THR A 3 -0.63 2.70 1.09
N PHE A 4 -1.23 3.71 0.43
CA PHE A 4 -2.59 3.65 -0.11
C PHE A 4 -2.76 2.50 -1.12
N LYS A 5 -1.69 2.12 -1.81
CA LYS A 5 -1.68 1.11 -2.88
C LYS A 5 -2.19 -0.26 -2.43
N ILE A 6 -2.06 -0.59 -1.14
CA ILE A 6 -2.64 -1.79 -0.53
C ILE A 6 -4.16 -1.80 -0.78
N TYR A 7 -4.81 -0.68 -0.51
CA TYR A 7 -6.27 -0.53 -0.57
C TYR A 7 -6.75 -0.26 -2.00
N SER A 8 -6.05 0.59 -2.76
CA SER A 8 -6.33 0.81 -4.18
C SER A 8 -6.30 -0.51 -4.97
N GLY A 9 -5.30 -1.37 -4.74
CA GLY A 9 -5.24 -2.70 -5.35
C GLY A 9 -6.40 -3.60 -4.95
N LEU A 10 -6.79 -3.60 -3.66
CA LEU A 10 -7.95 -4.36 -3.18
C LEU A 10 -9.25 -3.89 -3.83
N PHE A 11 -9.48 -2.59 -3.88
CA PHE A 11 -10.70 -2.02 -4.43
C PHE A 11 -10.83 -2.33 -5.93
N ALA A 12 -9.73 -2.26 -6.67
CA ALA A 12 -9.71 -2.63 -8.09
C ALA A 12 -10.02 -4.12 -8.32
N LEU A 13 -9.61 -5.00 -7.42
CA LEU A 13 -9.99 -6.41 -7.42
C LEU A 13 -11.49 -6.60 -7.11
N GLU A 14 -12.04 -5.87 -6.14
CA GLU A 14 -13.47 -5.92 -5.80
C GLU A 14 -14.36 -5.42 -6.94
N GLU A 15 -13.90 -4.41 -7.68
CA GLU A 15 -14.58 -3.88 -8.88
C GLU A 15 -14.33 -4.74 -10.14
N ASN A 16 -13.55 -5.82 -10.05
CA ASN A 16 -13.15 -6.68 -11.18
C ASN A 16 -12.43 -5.91 -12.31
N ILE A 17 -11.73 -4.82 -12.00
CA ILE A 17 -10.86 -4.09 -12.92
C ILE A 17 -9.61 -4.89 -13.23
N ILE A 18 -9.12 -5.62 -12.23
CA ILE A 18 -8.08 -6.64 -12.35
C ILE A 18 -8.57 -7.93 -11.66
N SER A 19 -7.99 -9.06 -12.04
CA SER A 19 -8.27 -10.36 -11.41
C SER A 19 -7.14 -10.78 -10.48
N PRO A 20 -7.41 -11.69 -9.50
CA PRO A 20 -6.37 -12.28 -8.65
C PRO A 20 -5.34 -13.11 -9.44
N GLU A 21 -5.69 -13.58 -10.62
CA GLU A 21 -4.85 -14.43 -11.48
C GLU A 21 -3.92 -13.57 -12.34
N ALA A 22 -2.94 -12.92 -11.75
CA ALA A 22 -1.78 -12.30 -12.38
C ALA A 22 -2.05 -11.52 -13.71
N ASP A 23 -3.18 -10.82 -13.80
CA ASP A 23 -3.46 -9.93 -14.94
C ASP A 23 -2.35 -8.89 -15.08
N THR A 24 -1.89 -8.69 -16.30
CA THR A 24 -0.92 -7.64 -16.62
C THR A 24 -1.63 -6.41 -17.19
N LEU A 25 -1.21 -5.23 -16.72
CA LEU A 25 -1.50 -3.97 -17.39
C LEU A 25 -0.32 -3.58 -18.27
N PRO A 26 -0.56 -3.31 -19.56
CA PRO A 26 0.50 -2.91 -20.47
C PRO A 26 1.01 -1.50 -20.11
N TRP A 27 2.31 -1.31 -20.19
CA TRP A 27 2.91 0.01 -20.16
C TRP A 27 2.64 0.74 -21.48
N ASP A 28 2.39 2.05 -21.41
CA ASP A 28 1.99 2.86 -22.56
C ASP A 28 3.17 3.43 -23.38
N GLY A 29 4.41 3.14 -22.95
CA GLY A 29 5.61 3.62 -23.61
C GLY A 29 6.09 5.00 -23.14
N THR A 30 5.41 5.65 -22.19
CA THR A 30 5.86 6.94 -21.66
C THR A 30 7.02 6.77 -20.70
N SER A 31 7.98 7.72 -20.70
CA SER A 31 9.12 7.67 -19.78
C SER A 31 8.64 7.73 -18.33
N ALA A 32 9.13 6.81 -17.50
CA ALA A 32 8.78 6.73 -16.10
C ALA A 32 9.95 7.13 -15.18
N ALA A 33 9.66 7.36 -13.90
CA ALA A 33 10.66 7.77 -12.92
C ALA A 33 11.76 6.72 -12.67
N PHE A 34 11.45 5.45 -12.93
CA PHE A 34 12.37 4.33 -12.71
C PHE A 34 12.29 3.35 -13.89
N PRO A 35 13.42 2.81 -14.39
CA PRO A 35 13.41 1.85 -15.51
C PRO A 35 12.55 0.61 -15.27
N VAL A 36 12.44 0.14 -14.01
CA VAL A 36 11.60 -1.01 -13.63
C VAL A 36 10.09 -0.73 -13.81
N TRP A 37 9.69 0.53 -13.97
CA TRP A 37 8.31 0.92 -14.27
C TRP A 37 8.00 0.89 -15.78
N GLU A 38 9.02 0.89 -16.63
CA GLU A 38 8.91 0.96 -18.10
C GLU A 38 8.66 -0.42 -18.73
N GLN A 39 7.70 -1.15 -18.18
CA GLN A 39 7.27 -2.48 -18.65
C GLN A 39 5.86 -2.79 -18.13
N GLU A 40 5.23 -3.82 -18.69
CA GLU A 40 3.97 -4.33 -18.17
C GLU A 40 4.10 -4.75 -16.71
N GLN A 41 3.04 -4.57 -15.94
CA GLN A 41 3.01 -4.83 -14.51
C GLN A 41 1.81 -5.70 -14.12
N THR A 42 2.05 -6.62 -13.18
CA THR A 42 1.00 -7.27 -12.39
C THR A 42 0.78 -6.51 -11.09
N LEU A 43 -0.29 -6.82 -10.34
CA LEU A 43 -0.49 -6.26 -8.99
C LEU A 43 0.73 -6.51 -8.09
N THR A 44 1.31 -7.72 -8.14
CA THR A 44 2.48 -8.09 -7.34
C THR A 44 3.71 -7.27 -7.72
N SER A 45 4.05 -7.17 -9.01
CA SER A 45 5.21 -6.40 -9.44
C SER A 45 5.04 -4.90 -9.20
N ALA A 46 3.84 -4.37 -9.42
CA ALA A 46 3.51 -2.97 -9.17
C ALA A 46 3.55 -2.61 -7.68
N MET A 47 3.08 -3.49 -6.80
CA MET A 47 3.14 -3.33 -5.35
C MET A 47 4.60 -3.32 -4.88
N LYS A 48 5.38 -4.32 -5.29
CA LYS A 48 6.80 -4.48 -4.95
C LYS A 48 7.64 -3.28 -5.38
N ASN A 49 7.46 -2.81 -6.61
CA ASN A 49 8.22 -1.71 -7.21
C ASN A 49 7.56 -0.34 -7.00
N SER A 50 6.44 -0.31 -6.29
CA SER A 50 5.67 0.92 -6.01
C SER A 50 5.30 1.73 -7.25
N VAL A 51 4.88 1.07 -8.33
CA VAL A 51 4.64 1.63 -9.66
C VAL A 51 3.43 2.57 -9.64
N ASN A 52 3.66 3.88 -9.70
CA ASN A 52 2.58 4.87 -9.57
C ASN A 52 1.56 4.77 -10.70
N TRP A 53 2.01 4.72 -11.97
CA TRP A 53 1.11 4.69 -13.11
C TRP A 53 0.13 3.50 -13.10
N TYR A 54 0.55 2.35 -12.52
CA TYR A 54 -0.31 1.18 -12.41
C TYR A 54 -1.53 1.48 -11.51
N PHE A 55 -1.30 1.98 -10.31
CA PHE A 55 -2.38 2.29 -9.36
C PHE A 55 -3.19 3.51 -9.79
N GLN A 56 -2.58 4.53 -10.40
CA GLN A 56 -3.31 5.64 -11.01
C GLN A 56 -4.31 5.16 -12.06
N ARG A 57 -3.90 4.25 -12.91
CA ARG A 57 -4.79 3.66 -13.95
C ARG A 57 -5.92 2.83 -13.34
N LEU A 58 -5.67 2.11 -12.24
CA LEU A 58 -6.74 1.42 -11.50
C LEU A 58 -7.72 2.43 -10.91
N ASP A 59 -7.22 3.46 -10.26
CA ASP A 59 -8.04 4.51 -9.64
C ASP A 59 -8.87 5.29 -10.68
N GLU A 60 -8.29 5.59 -11.84
CA GLU A 60 -8.99 6.22 -12.96
C GLU A 60 -10.16 5.36 -13.48
N GLN A 61 -9.95 4.05 -13.58
CA GLN A 61 -11.01 3.12 -14.01
C GLN A 61 -12.12 3.00 -12.96
N MET A 62 -11.79 3.05 -11.67
CA MET A 62 -12.81 3.08 -10.59
C MET A 62 -13.54 4.41 -10.53
N GLY A 63 -12.83 5.52 -10.70
CA GLY A 63 -13.34 6.88 -10.53
C GLY A 63 -13.49 7.29 -9.05
N LEU A 64 -13.49 8.60 -8.83
CA LEU A 64 -13.51 9.18 -7.46
C LEU A 64 -14.71 8.75 -6.63
N SER A 65 -15.87 8.53 -7.25
CA SER A 65 -17.09 8.14 -6.52
C SER A 65 -16.96 6.77 -5.89
N ALA A 66 -16.48 5.76 -6.63
CA ALA A 66 -16.27 4.42 -6.10
C ALA A 66 -15.13 4.41 -5.06
N LEU A 67 -14.02 5.08 -5.35
CA LEU A 67 -12.92 5.23 -4.40
C LEU A 67 -13.39 5.83 -3.06
N TYR A 68 -14.19 6.90 -3.11
CA TYR A 68 -14.73 7.52 -1.90
C TYR A 68 -15.62 6.56 -1.09
N GLN A 69 -16.46 5.76 -1.76
CA GLN A 69 -17.29 4.75 -1.10
C GLN A 69 -16.43 3.70 -0.39
N TYR A 70 -15.38 3.20 -1.04
CA TYR A 70 -14.47 2.23 -0.45
C TYR A 70 -13.67 2.80 0.72
N TYR A 71 -13.05 3.98 0.56
CA TYR A 71 -12.31 4.63 1.63
C TYR A 71 -13.21 4.95 2.84
N SER A 72 -14.45 5.39 2.59
CA SER A 72 -15.45 5.62 3.63
C SER A 72 -15.86 4.32 4.32
N ARG A 73 -16.08 3.23 3.56
CA ARG A 73 -16.43 1.91 4.10
C ARG A 73 -15.39 1.40 5.10
N ILE A 74 -14.12 1.59 4.81
CA ILE A 74 -13.03 1.16 5.70
C ILE A 74 -12.61 2.24 6.69
N SER A 75 -13.19 3.44 6.64
CA SER A 75 -12.80 4.60 7.46
C SER A 75 -11.31 4.95 7.33
N TYR A 76 -10.83 5.08 6.09
CA TYR A 76 -9.42 5.38 5.83
C TYR A 76 -9.08 6.83 6.15
N GLY A 77 -8.50 7.08 7.33
CA GLY A 77 -8.07 8.42 7.75
C GLY A 77 -9.17 9.47 7.60
N ASN A 78 -8.87 10.57 6.93
CA ASN A 78 -9.82 11.65 6.69
C ASN A 78 -10.74 11.44 5.47
N CYS A 79 -10.58 10.37 4.70
CA CYS A 79 -11.35 10.06 3.48
C CYS A 79 -11.41 11.22 2.45
N ASP A 80 -10.46 12.15 2.48
CA ASP A 80 -10.48 13.34 1.62
C ASP A 80 -9.79 13.08 0.28
N LEU A 81 -10.57 12.98 -0.79
CA LEU A 81 -10.12 12.79 -2.16
C LEU A 81 -10.13 14.10 -2.98
N SER A 82 -10.25 15.27 -2.34
CA SER A 82 -10.34 16.57 -3.02
C SER A 82 -9.08 16.94 -3.82
N GLY A 83 -7.95 16.26 -3.57
CA GLY A 83 -6.73 16.36 -4.38
C GLY A 83 -6.85 15.81 -5.81
N GLY A 84 -7.99 15.21 -6.15
CA GLY A 84 -8.27 14.66 -7.47
C GLY A 84 -7.67 13.27 -7.70
N ILE A 85 -8.14 12.61 -8.77
CA ILE A 85 -7.85 11.19 -9.05
C ILE A 85 -6.35 10.91 -9.21
N GLU A 86 -5.60 11.84 -9.76
CA GLU A 86 -4.18 11.65 -10.06
C GLU A 86 -3.28 11.88 -8.85
N GLY A 87 -3.76 12.60 -7.81
CA GLY A 87 -2.87 13.11 -6.77
C GLY A 87 -3.36 13.03 -5.32
N TYR A 88 -4.58 12.59 -5.05
CA TYR A 88 -5.16 12.59 -3.69
C TYR A 88 -4.29 11.86 -2.64
N TRP A 89 -3.53 10.87 -3.07
CA TRP A 89 -2.65 10.02 -2.24
C TRP A 89 -1.20 10.54 -2.11
N ALA A 90 -0.81 11.49 -2.93
CA ALA A 90 0.53 12.09 -2.90
C ALA A 90 0.67 13.06 -1.71
N ASP A 91 1.40 14.13 -1.81
CA ASP A 91 1.42 15.18 -0.78
C ASP A 91 0.18 16.08 -0.89
N SER A 92 -0.99 15.52 -0.68
CA SER A 92 -2.26 16.15 -0.98
C SER A 92 -3.30 15.95 0.14
N SER A 93 -4.55 15.65 -0.23
CA SER A 93 -5.71 15.70 0.65
C SER A 93 -5.88 14.49 1.55
N LEU A 94 -5.60 13.28 1.05
CA LEU A 94 -5.81 12.04 1.83
C LEU A 94 -4.73 11.89 2.90
N LYS A 95 -5.15 11.95 4.16
CA LYS A 95 -4.28 11.84 5.33
C LYS A 95 -4.71 10.68 6.21
N ILE A 96 -3.73 10.03 6.84
CA ILE A 96 -3.95 8.93 7.78
C ILE A 96 -2.84 8.93 8.84
N SER A 97 -3.17 8.57 10.06
CA SER A 97 -2.20 8.41 11.15
C SER A 97 -1.59 7.01 11.17
N ALA A 98 -0.48 6.86 11.89
CA ALA A 98 0.18 5.57 12.07
C ALA A 98 -0.73 4.56 12.81
N ALA A 99 -1.47 5.00 13.82
CA ALA A 99 -2.40 4.15 14.56
C ALA A 99 -3.56 3.65 13.68
N GLU A 100 -4.12 4.54 12.83
CA GLU A 100 -5.16 4.14 11.87
C GLU A 100 -4.64 3.13 10.85
N GLN A 101 -3.40 3.28 10.35
CA GLN A 101 -2.78 2.31 9.45
C GLN A 101 -2.71 0.90 10.07
N VAL A 102 -2.30 0.79 11.34
CA VAL A 102 -2.26 -0.50 12.05
C VAL A 102 -3.67 -1.07 12.20
N SER A 103 -4.65 -0.26 12.61
CA SER A 103 -6.04 -0.69 12.78
C SER A 103 -6.65 -1.17 11.46
N LEU A 104 -6.42 -0.44 10.37
CA LEU A 104 -6.89 -0.82 9.03
C LEU A 104 -6.25 -2.13 8.56
N LEU A 105 -4.94 -2.29 8.77
CA LEU A 105 -4.25 -3.51 8.37
C LEU A 105 -4.75 -4.72 9.16
N ALA A 106 -4.96 -4.59 10.46
CA ALA A 106 -5.54 -5.63 11.29
C ALA A 106 -6.98 -5.98 10.85
N GLY A 107 -7.81 -4.97 10.55
CA GLY A 107 -9.16 -5.17 10.01
C GLY A 107 -9.16 -5.85 8.64
N LEU A 108 -8.19 -5.54 7.77
CA LEU A 108 -7.99 -6.19 6.47
C LEU A 108 -7.72 -7.69 6.64
N LEU A 109 -6.77 -8.04 7.52
CA LEU A 109 -6.39 -9.43 7.77
C LEU A 109 -7.51 -10.26 8.43
N GLN A 110 -8.37 -9.61 9.22
CA GLN A 110 -9.57 -10.23 9.81
C GLN A 110 -10.79 -10.21 8.87
N ASN A 111 -10.67 -9.62 7.70
CA ASN A 111 -11.77 -9.39 6.76
C ASN A 111 -12.97 -8.67 7.40
N GLN A 112 -12.70 -7.65 8.20
CA GLN A 112 -13.72 -6.91 8.94
C GLN A 112 -14.81 -6.28 8.05
N TRP A 113 -14.48 -6.02 6.79
CA TRP A 113 -15.38 -5.36 5.82
C TRP A 113 -16.02 -6.32 4.82
N ASP A 114 -15.88 -7.63 5.01
CA ASP A 114 -16.49 -8.66 4.17
C ASP A 114 -16.14 -8.52 2.67
N PHE A 115 -14.85 -8.35 2.38
CA PHE A 115 -14.30 -8.42 1.03
C PHE A 115 -14.17 -9.86 0.55
N GLN A 116 -14.08 -10.08 -0.74
CA GLN A 116 -13.87 -11.41 -1.30
C GLN A 116 -12.53 -11.99 -0.84
N LYS A 117 -12.54 -13.18 -0.24
CA LYS A 117 -11.32 -13.82 0.31
C LYS A 117 -10.20 -13.95 -0.71
N LYS A 118 -10.53 -14.29 -1.97
CA LYS A 118 -9.55 -14.39 -3.05
C LYS A 118 -8.82 -13.07 -3.32
N ASN A 119 -9.52 -11.93 -3.17
CA ASN A 119 -8.98 -10.60 -3.39
C ASN A 119 -8.06 -10.18 -2.24
N LEU A 120 -8.46 -10.49 -1.00
CA LEU A 120 -7.60 -10.31 0.18
C LEU A 120 -6.31 -11.11 0.08
N GLU A 121 -6.38 -12.38 -0.32
CA GLU A 121 -5.21 -13.21 -0.53
C GLU A 121 -4.30 -12.67 -1.66
N ALA A 122 -4.88 -12.17 -2.74
CA ALA A 122 -4.10 -11.56 -3.82
C ALA A 122 -3.32 -10.32 -3.34
N VAL A 123 -3.96 -9.44 -2.56
CA VAL A 123 -3.30 -8.26 -1.98
C VAL A 123 -2.25 -8.68 -0.95
N LYS A 124 -2.57 -9.62 -0.07
CA LYS A 124 -1.61 -10.18 0.89
C LYS A 124 -0.38 -10.73 0.19
N ASN A 125 -0.56 -11.54 -0.85
CA ASN A 125 0.55 -12.10 -1.63
C ASN A 125 1.37 -10.99 -2.33
N ALA A 126 0.72 -9.93 -2.82
CA ALA A 126 1.40 -8.78 -3.42
C ALA A 126 2.23 -7.97 -2.40
N MET A 127 1.88 -8.04 -1.12
CA MET A 127 2.62 -7.40 -0.02
C MET A 127 3.78 -8.26 0.50
N PHE A 128 3.93 -9.52 0.08
CA PHE A 128 5.00 -10.40 0.57
C PHE A 128 6.38 -9.84 0.22
N LEU A 129 7.25 -9.76 1.22
CA LEU A 129 8.62 -9.24 1.09
C LEU A 129 9.67 -10.34 1.20
N SER A 130 9.63 -11.12 2.26
CA SER A 130 10.62 -12.17 2.51
C SER A 130 10.22 -13.13 3.63
N ASP A 131 10.81 -14.32 3.61
CA ASP A 131 10.93 -15.14 4.81
C ASP A 131 12.04 -14.56 5.69
N THR A 132 11.81 -14.51 7.00
CA THR A 132 12.77 -14.05 8.00
C THR A 132 12.94 -15.15 9.07
N PRO A 133 14.00 -15.07 9.93
CA PRO A 133 14.11 -16.00 11.04
C PRO A 133 12.90 -15.99 12.01
N TYR A 134 12.13 -14.92 12.01
CA TYR A 134 10.99 -14.70 12.90
C TYR A 134 9.63 -15.03 12.26
N GLY A 135 9.59 -15.24 10.95
CA GLY A 135 8.36 -15.52 10.21
C GLY A 135 8.32 -14.86 8.83
N LYS A 136 7.14 -14.86 8.21
CA LYS A 136 6.94 -14.22 6.91
C LYS A 136 6.63 -12.74 7.07
N LEU A 137 7.42 -11.91 6.41
CA LEU A 137 7.28 -10.46 6.44
C LEU A 137 6.50 -9.97 5.23
N TYR A 138 5.51 -9.14 5.49
CA TYR A 138 4.67 -8.48 4.49
C TYR A 138 4.65 -6.97 4.74
N GLY A 139 4.56 -6.17 3.69
CA GLY A 139 4.45 -4.74 3.90
C GLY A 139 4.53 -3.89 2.64
N LYS A 140 4.36 -2.59 2.86
CA LYS A 140 4.43 -1.56 1.84
C LYS A 140 5.11 -0.32 2.39
N THR A 141 6.12 0.16 1.65
CA THR A 141 6.76 1.44 1.91
C THR A 141 5.99 2.60 1.29
N GLY A 142 6.15 3.78 1.86
CA GLY A 142 5.71 5.04 1.29
C GLY A 142 6.79 6.10 1.48
N THR A 143 7.06 6.88 0.46
CA THR A 143 8.00 8.01 0.52
C THR A 143 7.31 9.25 -0.02
N GLY A 144 7.55 10.37 0.62
CA GLY A 144 7.05 11.66 0.22
C GLY A 144 7.80 12.80 0.90
N ALA A 145 7.21 13.98 0.88
CA ALA A 145 7.74 15.16 1.55
C ALA A 145 6.60 15.96 2.20
N GLU A 146 6.88 16.62 3.31
CA GLU A 146 5.96 17.53 3.96
C GLU A 146 6.74 18.74 4.49
N LYS A 147 6.33 19.95 4.07
CA LYS A 147 6.93 21.23 4.50
C LYS A 147 8.46 21.30 4.34
N GLY A 148 9.01 20.60 3.35
CA GLY A 148 10.45 20.58 3.08
C GLY A 148 11.22 19.43 3.75
N ASP A 149 10.59 18.68 4.65
CA ASP A 149 11.13 17.47 5.22
C ASP A 149 10.68 16.22 4.45
N GLY A 150 11.52 15.20 4.42
CA GLY A 150 11.16 13.89 3.91
C GLY A 150 10.16 13.19 4.83
N VAL A 151 9.29 12.38 4.24
CA VAL A 151 8.35 11.51 4.94
C VAL A 151 8.59 10.07 4.52
N GLY A 152 8.81 9.20 5.50
CA GLY A 152 8.96 7.76 5.31
C GLY A 152 7.87 6.97 6.01
N TRP A 153 7.27 6.01 5.30
CA TRP A 153 6.31 5.06 5.83
C TRP A 153 6.76 3.62 5.57
N PHE A 154 6.54 2.77 6.54
CA PHE A 154 6.47 1.33 6.32
C PHE A 154 5.30 0.77 7.12
N VAL A 155 4.35 0.16 6.42
CA VAL A 155 3.15 -0.46 6.98
C VAL A 155 3.21 -1.95 6.64
N GLY A 156 3.05 -2.82 7.63
CA GLY A 156 3.21 -4.24 7.38
C GLY A 156 2.79 -5.12 8.53
N PHE A 157 3.00 -6.40 8.35
CA PHE A 157 2.78 -7.42 9.37
C PHE A 157 3.78 -8.57 9.23
N LEU A 158 4.01 -9.25 10.35
CA LEU A 158 4.81 -10.47 10.44
C LEU A 158 3.88 -11.64 10.82
N GLU A 159 3.92 -12.71 10.05
CA GLU A 159 3.27 -13.99 10.41
C GLU A 159 4.30 -14.91 11.07
N GLN A 160 4.09 -15.21 12.34
CA GLN A 160 4.91 -16.12 13.13
C GLN A 160 4.05 -17.28 13.67
N GLY A 161 4.03 -18.39 12.99
CA GLY A 161 3.10 -19.47 13.32
C GLY A 161 1.65 -19.04 13.16
N ASP A 162 0.87 -19.12 14.24
CA ASP A 162 -0.53 -18.70 14.27
C ASP A 162 -0.71 -17.23 14.68
N GLU A 163 0.36 -16.54 15.05
CA GLU A 163 0.33 -15.15 15.49
C GLU A 163 0.63 -14.19 14.33
N ILE A 164 -0.05 -13.04 14.33
CA ILE A 164 0.16 -11.95 13.36
C ILE A 164 0.44 -10.66 14.11
N TYR A 165 1.57 -10.06 13.84
CA TYR A 165 2.00 -8.79 14.41
C TYR A 165 1.91 -7.68 13.37
N CYS A 166 0.91 -6.80 13.50
CA CYS A 166 0.75 -5.62 12.64
C CYS A 166 1.58 -4.47 13.19
N PHE A 167 2.24 -3.74 12.31
CA PHE A 167 3.07 -2.59 12.67
C PHE A 167 3.04 -1.48 11.62
N THR A 168 3.41 -0.30 12.07
CA THR A 168 3.63 0.88 11.21
C THR A 168 4.82 1.68 11.74
N ALA A 169 5.72 2.04 10.85
CA ALA A 169 6.75 3.05 11.09
C ALA A 169 6.44 4.30 10.25
N ASN A 170 6.44 5.47 10.89
CA ASN A 170 6.32 6.76 10.23
C ASN A 170 7.45 7.67 10.67
N LEU A 171 8.22 8.15 9.72
CA LEU A 171 9.39 9.02 9.93
C LEU A 171 9.13 10.39 9.30
N LEU A 172 9.57 11.43 9.99
CA LEU A 172 9.63 12.79 9.48
C LEU A 172 11.03 13.34 9.70
N GLY A 173 11.62 13.96 8.69
CA GLY A 173 12.93 14.59 8.76
C GLY A 173 13.65 14.60 7.42
N LYS A 174 14.77 15.30 7.34
CA LYS A 174 15.50 15.59 6.10
C LYS A 174 15.79 14.35 5.23
N ASP A 175 16.10 13.21 5.85
CA ASP A 175 16.47 11.97 5.16
C ASP A 175 15.39 10.88 5.32
N ALA A 176 14.21 11.22 5.81
CA ALA A 176 13.12 10.27 6.02
C ALA A 176 12.57 9.78 4.66
N ARG A 177 12.55 8.46 4.49
CA ARG A 177 11.99 7.77 3.33
C ARG A 177 11.50 6.38 3.71
N GLY A 178 10.71 5.76 2.85
CA GLY A 178 10.15 4.43 3.10
C GLY A 178 11.19 3.36 3.34
N GLU A 179 12.32 3.40 2.65
CA GLU A 179 13.43 2.47 2.87
C GLU A 179 14.01 2.59 4.29
N THR A 180 14.19 3.82 4.78
CA THR A 180 14.65 4.07 6.15
C THR A 180 13.63 3.56 7.18
N ALA A 181 12.33 3.78 6.95
CA ALA A 181 11.27 3.27 7.81
C ALA A 181 11.23 1.74 7.83
N TYR A 182 11.42 1.10 6.68
CA TYR A 182 11.54 -0.36 6.56
C TYR A 182 12.72 -0.88 7.37
N GLN A 183 13.92 -0.31 7.21
CA GLN A 183 15.12 -0.77 7.90
C GLN A 183 15.00 -0.63 9.44
N ILE A 184 14.50 0.51 9.93
CA ILE A 184 14.25 0.72 11.36
C ILE A 184 13.25 -0.32 11.89
N THR A 185 12.21 -0.66 11.11
CA THR A 185 11.25 -1.68 11.52
C THR A 185 11.91 -3.05 11.67
N LEU A 186 12.80 -3.43 10.74
CA LEU A 186 13.53 -4.69 10.85
C LEU A 186 14.41 -4.73 12.12
N ASP A 187 15.11 -3.65 12.42
CA ASP A 187 15.96 -3.54 13.61
C ASP A 187 15.12 -3.69 14.90
N VAL A 188 13.94 -3.05 14.94
CA VAL A 188 13.00 -3.17 16.06
C VAL A 188 12.47 -4.59 16.20
N LEU A 189 11.98 -5.20 15.11
CA LEU A 189 11.46 -6.57 15.12
C LEU A 189 12.53 -7.56 15.59
N SER A 190 13.79 -7.41 15.13
CA SER A 190 14.89 -8.27 15.54
C SER A 190 15.27 -8.12 17.03
N SER A 191 14.89 -7.02 17.66
CA SER A 191 15.16 -6.77 19.09
C SER A 191 14.02 -7.22 20.01
N LEU A 192 12.82 -7.42 19.45
CA LEU A 192 11.63 -7.80 20.21
C LEU A 192 11.32 -9.31 20.16
N LEU A 193 11.78 -9.98 19.11
CA LEU A 193 11.51 -11.40 18.82
C LEU A 193 12.76 -12.26 18.92
#